data_24957b13adf809befe11ae755d0cad2d
#
_entry.id   24957b13adf809befe11ae755d0cad2d
#
_cell.length_a   1.000
_cell.length_b   1.000
_cell.length_c   1.000
_cell.angle_alpha   90.00
_cell.angle_beta   90.00
_cell.angle_gamma   90.00
#
_symmetry.space_group_name_H-M   'P 1'
#
loop_
_entity.id
_entity.type
_entity.pdbx_description
1 polymer ?
#
loop_
_entity_poly.entity_id
_entity_poly.type
_entity_poly.pdbx_seq_one_letter_code
_entity_poly.pdbx_strand_id
1 'polypeptide(L)'
;MAAAYRTHVSIIADILATAKQYSYEGYNDGATVTHLIRKANVPYQRLGSIVSALTESGLLYEESTKYRISEKGIEFLRAYNEFKGFAEGFGLKV
;
A
#
# COMPACT_ATOMS: atom_id res chain seq x y z
N MET A 1 -18.94 16.40 -0.86
CA MET A 1 -18.38 16.14 -1.33
C MET A 1 -17.99 15.11 -1.69
N ALA A 2 -17.85 15.04 -2.30
CA ALA A 2 -17.61 13.89 -2.85
C ALA A 2 -16.59 13.16 -2.20
N ALA A 3 -16.85 12.03 -1.95
CA ALA A 3 -15.87 11.15 -1.44
C ALA A 3 -14.75 11.11 -2.43
N ALA A 4 -13.58 11.13 -1.96
CA ALA A 4 -12.45 11.02 -2.82
C ALA A 4 -12.50 9.66 -3.52
N TYR A 5 -12.54 9.71 -4.83
CA TYR A 5 -12.47 8.49 -5.61
C TYR A 5 -11.02 7.99 -5.61
N ARG A 6 -10.84 6.74 -5.26
CA ARG A 6 -9.51 6.14 -5.23
C ARG A 6 -9.47 4.98 -6.20
N THR A 7 -8.47 4.95 -7.05
CA THR A 7 -8.28 3.83 -7.97
C THR A 7 -7.79 2.62 -7.19
N HIS A 8 -7.96 1.45 -7.77
CA HIS A 8 -7.44 0.22 -7.17
C HIS A 8 -5.94 0.33 -6.93
N VAL A 9 -5.23 0.89 -7.92
CA VAL A 9 -3.78 1.03 -7.80
C VAL A 9 -3.40 1.99 -6.68
N SER A 10 -4.16 3.08 -6.50
CA SER A 10 -3.84 4.02 -5.42
C SER A 10 -4.07 3.38 -4.05
N ILE A 11 -5.06 2.51 -3.93
CA ILE A 11 -5.27 1.78 -2.69
C ILE A 11 -4.10 0.85 -2.41
N ILE A 12 -3.63 0.15 -3.43
CA ILE A 12 -2.45 -0.72 -3.32
C ILE A 12 -1.25 0.10 -2.88
N ALA A 13 -1.05 1.27 -3.49
CA ALA A 13 0.07 2.13 -3.13
C ALA A 13 0.00 2.57 -1.67
N ASP A 14 -1.21 2.89 -1.18
CA ASP A 14 -1.35 3.29 0.22
C ASP A 14 -1.05 2.14 1.17
N ILE A 15 -1.44 0.93 0.80
CA ILE A 15 -1.12 -0.25 1.61
C ILE A 15 0.39 -0.48 1.63
N LEU A 16 1.04 -0.39 0.48
CA LEU A 16 2.49 -0.58 0.39
C LEU A 16 3.23 0.52 1.16
N ALA A 17 2.77 1.77 1.06
CA ALA A 17 3.39 2.87 1.78
C ALA A 17 3.28 2.66 3.30
N THR A 18 2.12 2.18 3.76
CA THR A 18 1.93 1.90 5.17
C THR A 18 2.85 0.77 5.63
N ALA A 19 2.91 -0.31 4.85
CA ALA A 19 3.80 -1.42 5.19
C ALA A 19 5.25 -0.97 5.22
N LYS A 20 5.65 -0.11 4.28
CA LYS A 20 7.01 0.42 4.25
C LYS A 20 7.31 1.22 5.51
N GLN A 21 6.37 2.08 5.91
CA GLN A 21 6.55 2.90 7.10
C GLN A 21 6.80 2.03 8.33
N TYR A 22 6.00 0.99 8.51
CA TYR A 22 6.13 0.14 9.69
C TYR A 22 7.22 -0.91 9.55
N SER A 23 7.79 -1.08 8.35
CA SER A 23 8.92 -1.99 8.17
C SER A 23 10.25 -1.34 8.51
N TYR A 24 10.37 -0.04 8.24
CA TYR A 24 11.66 0.63 8.34
C TYR A 24 11.69 1.80 9.30
N GLU A 25 10.53 2.29 9.73
CA GLU A 25 10.48 3.44 10.63
C GLU A 25 9.85 3.00 11.93
N GLY A 26 10.59 3.13 13.01
CA GLY A 26 10.09 2.78 14.33
C GLY A 26 10.46 1.37 14.74
N TYR A 27 9.72 0.84 15.69
CA TYR A 27 10.05 -0.43 16.34
C TYR A 27 9.31 -1.63 15.78
N ASN A 28 8.46 -1.40 14.80
CA ASN A 28 7.61 -2.48 14.30
C ASN A 28 8.31 -3.19 13.16
N ASP A 29 8.15 -4.51 13.14
CA ASP A 29 8.72 -5.33 12.08
C ASP A 29 7.71 -5.54 10.96
N GLY A 30 6.92 -4.53 10.68
CA GLY A 30 5.89 -4.57 9.67
C GLY A 30 4.59 -3.98 10.18
N ALA A 31 3.61 -3.88 9.31
CA ALA A 31 2.31 -3.31 9.62
C ALA A 31 1.33 -4.41 10.02
N THR A 32 0.56 -4.15 11.07
CA THR A 32 -0.54 -5.04 11.43
C THR A 32 -1.75 -4.73 10.55
N VAL A 33 -2.75 -5.61 10.59
CA VAL A 33 -4.01 -5.36 9.89
C VAL A 33 -4.63 -4.04 10.34
N THR A 34 -4.56 -3.75 11.64
CA THR A 34 -5.09 -2.49 12.16
C THR A 34 -4.36 -1.28 11.55
N HIS A 35 -3.04 -1.35 11.43
CA HIS A 35 -2.28 -0.29 10.79
C HIS A 35 -2.74 -0.07 9.35
N LEU A 36 -2.94 -1.16 8.61
CA LEU A 36 -3.34 -1.06 7.21
C LEU A 36 -4.73 -0.46 7.08
N ILE A 37 -5.65 -0.86 7.92
CA ILE A 37 -7.00 -0.31 7.89
C ILE A 37 -6.99 1.19 8.19
N ARG A 38 -6.29 1.59 9.24
CA ARG A 38 -6.29 2.98 9.66
C ARG A 38 -5.52 3.89 8.72
N LYS A 39 -4.31 3.49 8.36
CA LYS A 39 -3.44 4.36 7.59
C LYS A 39 -3.76 4.35 6.12
N ALA A 40 -4.10 3.19 5.57
CA ALA A 40 -4.43 3.10 4.16
C ALA A 40 -5.92 3.36 3.92
N ASN A 41 -6.70 3.42 4.98
CA ASN A 41 -8.12 3.74 4.89
C ASN A 41 -8.87 2.77 3.98
N VAL A 42 -8.70 1.48 4.24
CA VAL A 42 -9.32 0.41 3.45
C VAL A 42 -10.27 -0.37 4.34
N PRO A 43 -11.50 -0.60 3.90
CA PRO A 43 -12.43 -1.41 4.70
C PRO A 43 -11.89 -2.82 4.93
N TYR A 44 -12.17 -3.35 6.11
CA TYR A 44 -11.67 -4.66 6.48
C TYR A 44 -12.08 -5.73 5.47
N GLN A 45 -13.32 -5.64 4.95
CA GLN A 45 -13.82 -6.64 4.02
C GLN A 45 -13.03 -6.69 2.71
N ARG A 46 -12.44 -5.57 2.32
CA ARG A 46 -11.67 -5.51 1.08
C ARG A 46 -10.19 -5.81 1.30
N LEU A 47 -9.74 -5.58 2.53
CA LEU A 47 -8.31 -5.66 2.81
C LEU A 47 -7.75 -7.06 2.56
N GLY A 48 -8.50 -8.09 2.99
CA GLY A 48 -8.00 -9.46 2.90
C GLY A 48 -7.64 -9.88 1.48
N SER A 49 -8.52 -9.60 0.52
CA SER A 49 -8.26 -10.00 -0.86
C SER A 49 -7.12 -9.21 -1.47
N ILE A 50 -7.02 -7.92 -1.13
CA ILE A 50 -5.96 -7.09 -1.68
C ILE A 50 -4.60 -7.53 -1.12
N VAL A 51 -4.52 -7.74 0.20
CA VAL A 51 -3.28 -8.16 0.84
C VAL A 51 -2.85 -9.53 0.34
N SER A 52 -3.81 -10.44 0.14
CA SER A 52 -3.53 -11.75 -0.42
C SER A 52 -2.89 -11.64 -1.79
N ALA A 53 -3.46 -10.80 -2.64
CA ALA A 53 -2.92 -10.59 -4.00
C ALA A 53 -1.52 -9.99 -3.95
N LEU A 54 -1.28 -9.05 -3.04
CA LEU A 54 0.03 -8.43 -2.92
C LEU A 54 1.07 -9.41 -2.40
N THR A 55 0.67 -10.29 -1.50
CA THR A 55 1.56 -11.31 -0.98
C THR A 55 1.90 -12.32 -2.08
N GLU A 56 0.91 -12.75 -2.86
CA GLU A 56 1.15 -13.68 -3.96
C GLU A 56 2.03 -13.08 -5.04
N SER A 57 1.90 -11.78 -5.26
CA SER A 57 2.71 -11.08 -6.26
C SER A 57 4.14 -10.79 -5.79
N GLY A 58 4.41 -11.03 -4.52
CA GLY A 58 5.74 -10.79 -3.98
C GLY A 58 6.00 -9.33 -3.60
N LEU A 59 4.96 -8.52 -3.50
CA LEU A 59 5.12 -7.11 -3.10
C LEU A 59 5.10 -6.94 -1.60
N LEU A 60 4.40 -7.84 -0.90
CA LEU A 60 4.40 -7.90 0.56
C LEU A 60 4.74 -9.32 0.98
N TYR A 61 5.17 -9.47 2.22
CA TYR A 61 5.21 -10.79 2.83
C TYR A 61 4.77 -10.68 4.27
N GLU A 62 4.16 -11.77 4.76
CA GLU A 62 3.63 -11.82 6.09
C GLU A 62 4.61 -12.55 7.01
N GLU A 63 4.84 -11.98 8.18
CA GLU A 63 5.72 -12.56 9.17
C GLU A 63 5.11 -12.28 10.54
N SER A 64 4.71 -13.32 11.24
CA SER A 64 4.15 -13.19 12.59
C SER A 64 3.01 -12.18 12.66
N THR A 65 2.02 -12.32 11.80
CA THR A 65 0.82 -11.49 11.73
C THR A 65 1.10 -10.04 11.32
N LYS A 66 2.30 -9.75 10.86
CA LYS A 66 2.64 -8.42 10.35
C LYS A 66 3.01 -8.51 8.89
N TYR A 67 2.79 -7.42 8.17
CA TYR A 67 3.06 -7.35 6.74
C TYR A 67 4.23 -6.42 6.49
N ARG A 68 5.25 -6.95 5.83
CA ARG A 68 6.44 -6.20 5.48
C ARG A 68 6.48 -5.96 3.99
N ILE A 69 7.03 -4.83 3.59
CA ILE A 69 7.21 -4.57 2.17
C ILE A 69 8.48 -5.25 1.69
N SER A 70 8.41 -5.84 0.50
CA SER A 70 9.57 -6.47 -0.12
C SER A 70 10.31 -5.42 -0.96
N GLU A 71 11.50 -5.79 -1.45
CA GLU A 71 12.21 -4.92 -2.39
C GLU A 71 11.38 -4.65 -3.63
N LYS A 72 10.70 -5.68 -4.11
CA LYS A 72 9.82 -5.54 -5.26
C LYS A 72 8.68 -4.57 -4.96
N GLY A 73 8.15 -4.62 -3.73
CA GLY A 73 7.12 -3.68 -3.31
C GLY A 73 7.63 -2.25 -3.26
N ILE A 74 8.87 -2.07 -2.80
CA ILE A 74 9.49 -0.74 -2.78
C ILE A 74 9.63 -0.21 -4.21
N GLU A 75 10.07 -1.06 -5.13
CA GLU A 75 10.21 -0.66 -6.53
C GLU A 75 8.86 -0.30 -7.14
N PHE A 76 7.84 -1.09 -6.84
CA PHE A 76 6.49 -0.81 -7.32
C PHE A 76 6.02 0.56 -6.81
N LEU A 77 6.21 0.81 -5.53
CA LEU A 77 5.78 2.06 -4.92
C LEU A 77 6.52 3.25 -5.53
N ARG A 78 7.81 3.10 -5.78
CA ARG A 78 8.58 4.17 -6.42
C ARG A 78 8.06 4.45 -7.83
N ALA A 79 7.86 3.40 -8.61
CA ALA A 79 7.36 3.54 -9.97
C ALA A 79 5.97 4.18 -9.98
N TYR A 80 5.11 3.78 -9.05
CA TYR A 80 3.80 4.37 -8.93
C TYR A 80 3.88 5.86 -8.62
N ASN A 81 4.72 6.25 -7.67
CA ASN A 81 4.84 7.64 -7.29
C ASN A 81 5.40 8.49 -8.43
N GLU A 82 6.35 7.96 -9.19
CA GLU A 82 6.90 8.65 -10.34
C GLU A 82 5.84 8.82 -11.43
N PHE A 83 5.09 7.77 -11.71
CA PHE A 83 4.03 7.84 -12.69
C PHE A 83 2.94 8.79 -12.25
N LYS A 84 2.57 8.74 -10.98
CA LYS A 84 1.55 9.63 -10.44
C LYS A 84 1.93 11.09 -10.60
N GLY A 85 3.18 11.43 -10.26
CA GLY A 85 3.66 12.79 -10.43
C GLY A 85 3.63 13.23 -11.88
N PHE A 86 4.05 12.35 -12.77
CA PHE A 86 4.03 12.61 -14.19
C PHE A 86 2.60 12.82 -14.68
N ALA A 87 1.69 11.94 -14.31
CA ALA A 87 0.30 12.02 -14.73
C ALA A 87 -0.39 13.29 -14.20
N GLU A 88 -0.09 13.64 -12.95
CA GLU A 88 -0.69 14.83 -12.36
C GLU A 88 -0.24 16.10 -13.05
N GLY A 89 0.95 16.10 -13.65
CA GLY A 89 1.41 17.20 -14.46
C GLY A 89 0.53 17.46 -15.68
N PHE A 90 -0.23 16.45 -16.09
CA PHE A 90 -1.18 16.58 -17.19
C PHE A 90 -2.62 16.70 -16.69
N GLY A 91 -2.80 16.88 -15.38
CA GLY A 91 -4.15 16.98 -14.82
C GLY A 91 -4.86 15.65 -14.64
N LEU A 92 -4.12 14.54 -14.74
CA LEU A 92 -4.70 13.20 -14.60
C LEU A 92 -4.55 12.70 -13.19
N LYS A 93 -5.52 11.91 -12.73
CA LYS A 93 -5.49 11.30 -11.41
C LYS A 93 -5.27 9.80 -11.53
N VAL A 94 -4.37 9.29 -10.76
CA VAL A 94 -4.08 7.84 -10.74
C VAL A 94 -3.99 7.32 -9.33
#